data_26dd338a3adfb35da539d310d8c48f70
#
_entry.id   26dd338a3adfb35da539d310d8c48f70
#
_cell.length_a   1.000
_cell.length_b   1.000
_cell.length_c   1.000
_cell.angle_alpha   90.00
_cell.angle_beta   90.00
_cell.angle_gamma   90.00
#
_symmetry.space_group_name_H-M   'P 1'
#
loop_
_entity.id
_entity.type
_entity.pdbx_description
1 polymer ?
#
loop_
_entity_poly.entity_id
_entity_poly.type
_entity_poly.pdbx_seq_one_letter_code
_entity_poly.pdbx_strand_id
1 'polypeptide(L)'
;MKNYSEDTSRQYHIQVARGEIGRYVIMPGDPGRCEKIAEYLDTPLLIASNREFTTYTGMLDGEKVSVTSTGIGGPSAAIAMEELSRCGADTFVRIGTCGGMQPEVKSGDIVIATGSIRMEGTSKEYAPIEYPAVASLEVTNALVQAAKEDGCTWHTGVVQSKDAFYGQHEPEAMPVGYELLNKWEAWKKMGCLASEMESAALFIVAGKLRARAGACFLVMANQEREKLGLENPVVHDTDMAVRTAVGAVRNLIRCDKERE
;
A
#
# COMPACT_ATOMS: atom_id res chain seq x y z
N MET A 1 21.06 16.00 4.81
CA MET A 1 20.23 16.24 3.61
C MET A 1 19.51 17.57 3.80
N LYS A 2 19.39 18.41 2.77
CA LYS A 2 18.75 19.73 2.88
C LYS A 2 17.25 19.55 3.11
N ASN A 3 16.70 20.18 4.14
CA ASN A 3 15.27 20.28 4.38
C ASN A 3 14.78 21.60 3.78
N TYR A 4 13.72 21.57 2.99
CA TYR A 4 13.14 22.73 2.31
C TYR A 4 11.93 23.31 3.06
N SER A 5 11.56 22.73 4.22
CA SER A 5 10.49 23.27 5.06
C SER A 5 10.87 24.63 5.64
N GLU A 6 9.91 25.53 5.78
CA GLU A 6 10.07 26.79 6.51
C GLU A 6 10.40 26.52 7.98
N ASP A 7 9.71 25.57 8.59
CA ASP A 7 10.07 25.00 9.88
C ASP A 7 10.97 23.78 9.65
N THR A 8 12.28 23.94 9.85
CA THR A 8 13.28 22.90 9.61
C THR A 8 13.18 21.71 10.58
N SER A 9 12.38 21.80 11.65
CA SER A 9 12.08 20.67 12.53
C SER A 9 11.08 19.69 11.90
N ARG A 10 10.30 20.13 10.89
CA ARG A 10 9.28 19.36 10.19
C ARG A 10 9.73 18.95 8.79
N GLN A 11 9.29 17.80 8.32
CA GLN A 11 9.50 17.37 6.93
C GLN A 11 8.71 18.24 5.96
N TYR A 12 9.26 18.46 4.77
CA TYR A 12 8.75 19.46 3.84
C TYR A 12 7.34 19.14 3.31
N HIS A 13 7.09 17.87 2.92
CA HIS A 13 5.81 17.50 2.32
C HIS A 13 4.79 17.06 3.38
N ILE A 14 5.16 16.12 4.25
CA ILE A 14 4.22 15.56 5.23
C ILE A 14 3.99 16.45 6.45
N GLN A 15 4.80 17.48 6.66
CA GLN A 15 4.74 18.43 7.81
C GLN A 15 4.71 17.73 9.18
N VAL A 16 5.46 16.63 9.31
CA VAL A 16 5.62 15.85 10.55
C VAL A 16 7.04 16.02 11.08
N ALA A 17 7.21 16.08 12.39
CA ALA A 17 8.49 16.15 13.08
C ALA A 17 8.87 14.79 13.69
N ARG A 18 10.17 14.63 13.96
CA ARG A 18 10.67 13.43 14.65
C ARG A 18 10.07 13.33 16.06
N GLY A 19 9.60 12.13 16.45
CA GLY A 19 8.94 11.87 17.73
C GLY A 19 7.42 12.04 17.72
N GLU A 20 6.85 12.68 16.67
CA GLU A 20 5.39 12.80 16.53
C GLU A 20 4.73 11.52 15.99
N ILE A 21 5.51 10.64 15.35
CA ILE A 21 5.02 9.38 14.78
C ILE A 21 5.64 8.13 15.44
N GLY A 22 5.01 6.98 15.23
CA GLY A 22 5.53 5.68 15.60
C GLY A 22 6.44 5.06 14.56
N ARG A 23 7.08 3.92 14.91
CA ARG A 23 7.88 3.14 13.96
C ARG A 23 7.02 2.37 12.95
N TYR A 24 5.78 2.05 13.32
CA TYR A 24 4.80 1.38 12.45
C TYR A 24 3.89 2.42 11.82
N VAL A 25 3.77 2.39 10.50
CA VAL A 25 2.91 3.32 9.76
C VAL A 25 1.97 2.56 8.82
N ILE A 26 0.67 2.79 8.97
CA ILE A 26 -0.35 2.33 8.03
C ILE A 26 -0.53 3.41 6.96
N MET A 27 -0.48 3.01 5.69
CA MET A 27 -0.43 3.94 4.56
C MET A 27 -1.63 3.75 3.61
N PRO A 28 -2.78 4.41 3.85
CA PRO A 28 -3.84 4.49 2.84
C PRO A 28 -3.44 5.45 1.71
N GLY A 29 -4.07 5.31 0.53
CA GLY A 29 -3.92 6.29 -0.55
C GLY A 29 -4.70 7.58 -0.28
N ASP A 30 -5.96 7.41 0.07
CA ASP A 30 -6.92 8.48 0.30
C ASP A 30 -6.76 9.11 1.68
N PRO A 31 -6.54 10.45 1.78
CA PRO A 31 -6.52 11.17 3.07
C PRO A 31 -7.78 10.96 3.92
N GLY A 32 -8.95 10.82 3.28
CA GLY A 32 -10.22 10.60 3.96
C GLY A 32 -10.32 9.27 4.71
N ARG A 33 -9.42 8.32 4.43
CA ARG A 33 -9.34 7.05 5.18
C ARG A 33 -8.48 7.14 6.44
N CYS A 34 -7.65 8.17 6.58
CA CYS A 34 -6.72 8.26 7.72
C CYS A 34 -7.46 8.31 9.05
N GLU A 35 -8.52 9.11 9.16
CA GLU A 35 -9.33 9.23 10.36
C GLU A 35 -10.01 7.90 10.71
N LYS A 36 -10.65 7.24 9.74
CA LYS A 36 -11.31 5.94 9.92
C LYS A 36 -10.35 4.84 10.40
N ILE A 37 -9.12 4.83 9.87
CA ILE A 37 -8.10 3.88 10.33
C ILE A 37 -7.60 4.26 11.73
N ALA A 38 -7.46 5.56 12.01
CA ALA A 38 -7.04 6.05 13.32
C ALA A 38 -8.04 5.73 14.44
N GLU A 39 -9.33 5.54 14.16
CA GLU A 39 -10.34 5.08 15.11
C GLU A 39 -10.01 3.71 15.74
N TYR A 40 -9.16 2.90 15.11
CA TYR A 40 -8.66 1.63 15.65
C TYR A 40 -7.49 1.79 16.63
N LEU A 41 -6.96 3.01 16.79
CA LEU A 41 -5.88 3.34 17.72
C LEU A 41 -6.45 3.95 19.01
N ASP A 42 -5.77 3.74 20.11
CA ASP A 42 -6.09 4.42 21.36
C ASP A 42 -5.62 5.89 21.29
N THR A 43 -6.49 6.81 21.71
CA THR A 43 -6.22 8.26 21.77
C THR A 43 -5.59 8.84 20.50
N PRO A 44 -6.20 8.66 19.32
CA PRO A 44 -5.64 9.14 18.08
C PRO A 44 -5.65 10.68 18.02
N LEU A 45 -4.55 11.25 17.53
CA LEU A 45 -4.40 12.69 17.32
C LEU A 45 -4.05 12.98 15.88
N LEU A 46 -4.68 13.99 15.29
CA LEU A 46 -4.25 14.56 14.02
C LEU A 46 -2.92 15.31 14.23
N ILE A 47 -1.88 14.85 13.56
CA ILE A 47 -0.52 15.42 13.66
C ILE A 47 -0.31 16.50 12.62
N ALA A 48 -0.69 16.22 11.37
CA ALA A 48 -0.54 17.15 10.26
C ALA A 48 -1.50 16.80 9.13
N SER A 49 -1.89 17.81 8.36
CA SER A 49 -2.57 17.64 7.09
C SER A 49 -2.02 18.68 6.12
N ASN A 50 -1.32 18.22 5.10
CA ASN A 50 -0.69 19.07 4.10
C ASN A 50 -0.68 18.36 2.75
N ARG A 51 -1.17 19.02 1.70
CA ARG A 51 -1.34 18.42 0.36
C ARG A 51 -2.19 17.14 0.45
N GLU A 52 -1.74 16.05 -0.18
CA GLU A 52 -2.34 14.71 -0.11
C GLU A 52 -1.97 13.92 1.16
N PHE A 53 -1.11 14.49 2.04
CA PHE A 53 -0.60 13.82 3.22
C PHE A 53 -1.36 14.25 4.47
N THR A 54 -2.10 13.34 5.06
CA THR A 54 -2.77 13.50 6.35
C THR A 54 -2.25 12.44 7.31
N THR A 55 -1.74 12.87 8.47
CA THR A 55 -1.12 11.98 9.46
C THR A 55 -1.87 12.02 10.78
N TYR A 56 -2.30 10.85 11.25
CA TYR A 56 -2.75 10.62 12.62
C TYR A 56 -1.75 9.73 13.35
N THR A 57 -1.65 9.91 14.66
CA THR A 57 -0.85 9.03 15.53
C THR A 57 -1.62 8.71 16.79
N GLY A 58 -1.58 7.46 17.21
CA GLY A 58 -2.19 6.95 18.44
C GLY A 58 -1.40 5.78 18.99
N MET A 59 -2.00 5.02 19.91
CA MET A 59 -1.39 3.84 20.51
C MET A 59 -2.10 2.57 20.02
N LEU A 60 -1.35 1.50 19.84
CA LEU A 60 -1.85 0.17 19.52
C LEU A 60 -1.02 -0.86 20.27
N ASP A 61 -1.65 -1.64 21.15
CA ASP A 61 -0.98 -2.66 21.99
C ASP A 61 0.26 -2.13 22.75
N GLY A 62 0.18 -0.85 23.19
CA GLY A 62 1.25 -0.18 23.93
C GLY A 62 2.35 0.45 23.08
N GLU A 63 2.26 0.35 21.75
CA GLU A 63 3.21 0.96 20.80
C GLU A 63 2.58 2.16 20.10
N LYS A 64 3.42 3.16 19.79
CA LYS A 64 3.00 4.30 18.97
C LYS A 64 2.88 3.86 17.51
N VAL A 65 1.69 4.01 16.95
CA VAL A 65 1.36 3.69 15.55
C VAL A 65 0.84 4.93 14.85
N SER A 66 1.23 5.12 13.60
CA SER A 66 0.77 6.23 12.79
C SER A 66 0.02 5.76 11.56
N VAL A 67 -0.86 6.63 11.07
CA VAL A 67 -1.57 6.47 9.81
C VAL A 67 -1.25 7.68 8.96
N THR A 68 -0.68 7.48 7.77
CA THR A 68 -0.33 8.60 6.86
C THR A 68 -0.79 8.27 5.45
N SER A 69 -1.60 9.15 4.84
CA SER A 69 -1.99 8.99 3.44
C SER A 69 -0.81 9.21 2.48
N THR A 70 -0.86 8.52 1.35
CA THR A 70 0.18 8.61 0.32
C THR A 70 -0.23 9.45 -0.88
N GLY A 71 -1.53 9.76 -1.04
CA GLY A 71 -2.04 10.16 -2.34
C GLY A 71 -2.00 9.00 -3.33
N ILE A 72 -2.04 9.30 -4.61
CA ILE A 72 -2.04 8.34 -5.72
C ILE A 72 -0.67 8.31 -6.39
N GLY A 73 -0.18 7.09 -6.63
CA GLY A 73 0.98 6.83 -7.45
C GLY A 73 2.32 6.81 -6.72
N GLY A 74 3.32 6.27 -7.42
CA GLY A 74 4.66 6.04 -6.90
C GLY A 74 5.37 7.27 -6.35
N PRO A 75 5.40 8.42 -7.06
CA PRO A 75 6.11 9.60 -6.60
C PRO A 75 5.65 10.11 -5.24
N SER A 76 4.33 10.22 -5.04
CA SER A 76 3.75 10.69 -3.79
C SER A 76 3.99 9.70 -2.65
N ALA A 77 3.78 8.41 -2.89
CA ALA A 77 4.04 7.35 -1.92
C ALA A 77 5.50 7.29 -1.50
N ALA A 78 6.44 7.44 -2.43
CA ALA A 78 7.88 7.47 -2.16
C ALA A 78 8.28 8.66 -1.28
N ILE A 79 7.75 9.85 -1.55
CA ILE A 79 7.98 11.05 -0.73
C ILE A 79 7.51 10.81 0.70
N ALA A 80 6.27 10.32 0.89
CA ALA A 80 5.74 10.04 2.21
C ALA A 80 6.66 9.07 2.99
N MET A 81 7.04 7.96 2.35
CA MET A 81 7.84 6.92 3.00
C MET A 81 9.25 7.41 3.37
N GLU A 82 9.91 8.18 2.49
CA GLU A 82 11.21 8.80 2.77
C GLU A 82 11.15 9.75 3.98
N GLU A 83 10.14 10.61 4.03
CA GLU A 83 10.01 11.60 5.08
C GLU A 83 9.57 10.97 6.41
N LEU A 84 8.68 9.98 6.39
CA LEU A 84 8.30 9.20 7.57
C LEU A 84 9.50 8.42 8.15
N SER A 85 10.33 7.83 7.28
CA SER A 85 11.55 7.14 7.73
C SER A 85 12.53 8.08 8.42
N ARG A 86 12.67 9.33 7.97
CA ARG A 86 13.48 10.36 8.63
C ARG A 86 12.93 10.73 10.02
N CYS A 87 11.62 10.60 10.22
CA CYS A 87 10.97 10.81 11.52
C CYS A 87 11.04 9.60 12.45
N GLY A 88 11.57 8.45 11.97
CA GLY A 88 11.81 7.26 12.78
C GLY A 88 10.96 6.06 12.42
N ALA A 89 10.13 6.12 11.38
CA ALA A 89 9.38 4.96 10.89
C ALA A 89 10.31 3.97 10.17
N ASP A 90 10.10 2.67 10.41
CA ASP A 90 10.86 1.57 9.81
C ASP A 90 9.99 0.41 9.32
N THR A 91 8.68 0.48 9.55
CA THR A 91 7.73 -0.59 9.20
C THR A 91 6.47 0.03 8.60
N PHE A 92 6.17 -0.35 7.37
CA PHE A 92 5.12 0.26 6.57
C PHE A 92 4.12 -0.79 6.08
N VAL A 93 2.84 -0.56 6.34
CA VAL A 93 1.73 -1.41 5.89
C VAL A 93 0.82 -0.61 4.98
N ARG A 94 0.91 -0.84 3.68
CA ARG A 94 0.01 -0.24 2.69
C ARG A 94 -1.37 -0.88 2.77
N ILE A 95 -2.40 -0.05 2.83
CA ILE A 95 -3.80 -0.45 2.64
C ILE A 95 -4.39 0.33 1.46
N GLY A 96 -4.91 -0.39 0.49
CA GLY A 96 -5.45 0.23 -0.72
C GLY A 96 -6.65 -0.50 -1.30
N THR A 97 -6.94 -0.15 -2.54
CA THR A 97 -7.92 -0.83 -3.40
C THR A 97 -7.23 -1.28 -4.68
N CYS A 98 -7.74 -2.32 -5.30
CA CYS A 98 -7.20 -2.85 -6.55
C CYS A 98 -8.31 -3.35 -7.49
N GLY A 99 -7.97 -3.54 -8.75
CA GLY A 99 -8.75 -4.30 -9.71
C GLY A 99 -8.23 -5.72 -9.81
N GLY A 100 -9.10 -6.73 -9.68
CA GLY A 100 -8.71 -8.14 -9.85
C GLY A 100 -8.29 -8.46 -11.29
N MET A 101 -7.37 -9.41 -11.46
CA MET A 101 -6.85 -9.87 -12.76
C MET A 101 -7.07 -11.36 -13.03
N GLN A 102 -7.29 -12.17 -11.98
CA GLN A 102 -7.58 -13.60 -12.11
C GLN A 102 -9.07 -13.86 -11.84
N PRO A 103 -9.73 -14.78 -12.55
CA PRO A 103 -11.17 -15.04 -12.36
C PRO A 103 -11.57 -15.47 -10.95
N GLU A 104 -10.68 -16.08 -10.20
CA GLU A 104 -10.89 -16.48 -8.80
C GLU A 104 -10.83 -15.32 -7.81
N VAL A 105 -10.21 -14.20 -8.17
CA VAL A 105 -10.08 -12.99 -7.34
C VAL A 105 -11.34 -12.16 -7.50
N LYS A 106 -12.26 -12.24 -6.52
CA LYS A 106 -13.59 -11.63 -6.60
C LYS A 106 -13.62 -10.26 -5.92
N SER A 107 -14.60 -9.46 -6.30
CA SER A 107 -14.92 -8.21 -5.58
C SER A 107 -15.22 -8.49 -4.11
N GLY A 108 -14.64 -7.72 -3.22
CA GLY A 108 -14.73 -7.93 -1.77
C GLY A 108 -13.63 -8.80 -1.18
N ASP A 109 -12.89 -9.56 -1.98
CA ASP A 109 -11.73 -10.33 -1.50
C ASP A 109 -10.58 -9.40 -1.13
N ILE A 110 -9.66 -9.89 -0.30
CA ILE A 110 -8.42 -9.21 0.04
C ILE A 110 -7.25 -9.79 -0.77
N VAL A 111 -6.48 -8.93 -1.44
CA VAL A 111 -5.21 -9.32 -2.07
C VAL A 111 -4.06 -8.84 -1.20
N ILE A 112 -3.16 -9.75 -0.83
CA ILE A 112 -1.93 -9.47 -0.09
C ILE A 112 -0.76 -9.63 -1.04
N ALA A 113 -0.04 -8.54 -1.31
CA ALA A 113 1.04 -8.52 -2.28
C ALA A 113 2.32 -9.18 -1.71
N THR A 114 2.86 -10.15 -2.43
CA THR A 114 4.20 -10.72 -2.16
C THR A 114 5.30 -10.02 -2.95
N GLY A 115 4.93 -9.36 -4.03
CA GLY A 115 5.79 -8.56 -4.88
C GLY A 115 4.95 -7.79 -5.90
N SER A 116 5.58 -6.88 -6.62
CA SER A 116 4.89 -6.06 -7.61
C SER A 116 5.66 -5.94 -8.93
N ILE A 117 4.92 -5.97 -10.03
CA ILE A 117 5.42 -5.67 -11.37
C ILE A 117 5.69 -4.16 -11.44
N ARG A 118 6.93 -3.80 -11.77
CA ARG A 118 7.44 -2.42 -11.83
C ARG A 118 7.08 -1.76 -13.18
N MET A 119 5.78 -1.51 -13.42
CA MET A 119 5.30 -0.84 -14.64
C MET A 119 5.15 0.68 -14.44
N GLU A 120 5.70 1.22 -13.39
CA GLU A 120 5.71 2.65 -13.05
C GLU A 120 7.14 3.24 -13.16
N GLY A 121 7.26 4.56 -13.11
CA GLY A 121 8.55 5.26 -13.29
C GLY A 121 9.36 5.37 -12.01
N THR A 122 8.73 5.59 -10.86
CA THR A 122 9.39 5.94 -9.60
C THR A 122 10.39 4.88 -9.15
N SER A 123 10.01 3.61 -9.15
CA SER A 123 10.91 2.54 -8.72
C SER A 123 12.17 2.42 -9.59
N LYS A 124 12.07 2.81 -10.87
CA LYS A 124 13.21 2.77 -11.82
C LYS A 124 14.25 3.84 -11.51
N GLU A 125 13.85 4.96 -10.90
CA GLU A 125 14.77 5.99 -10.45
C GLU A 125 15.45 5.64 -9.12
N TYR A 126 14.86 4.75 -8.31
CA TYR A 126 15.43 4.28 -7.04
C TYR A 126 16.37 3.09 -7.18
N ALA A 127 16.10 2.19 -8.13
CA ALA A 127 16.89 0.96 -8.29
C ALA A 127 16.87 0.46 -9.75
N PRO A 128 17.91 -0.25 -10.20
CA PRO A 128 17.92 -0.95 -11.50
C PRO A 128 16.69 -1.84 -11.65
N ILE A 129 16.20 -2.01 -12.88
CA ILE A 129 14.95 -2.75 -13.14
C ILE A 129 15.05 -4.22 -12.72
N GLU A 130 16.25 -4.78 -12.72
CA GLU A 130 16.54 -6.15 -12.33
C GLU A 130 16.37 -6.40 -10.83
N TYR A 131 16.41 -5.33 -9.99
CA TYR A 131 16.15 -5.47 -8.56
C TYR A 131 14.64 -5.66 -8.35
N PRO A 132 14.20 -6.78 -7.75
CA PRO A 132 12.79 -7.09 -7.65
C PRO A 132 12.08 -6.22 -6.61
N ALA A 133 10.87 -5.77 -6.91
CA ALA A 133 9.98 -5.13 -5.94
C ALA A 133 9.25 -6.21 -5.13
N VAL A 134 9.81 -6.58 -3.98
CA VAL A 134 9.29 -7.64 -3.10
C VAL A 134 8.85 -7.08 -1.75
N ALA A 135 7.74 -7.59 -1.23
CA ALA A 135 7.29 -7.30 0.12
C ALA A 135 8.20 -7.99 1.16
N SER A 136 8.29 -7.42 2.36
CA SER A 136 8.95 -8.07 3.49
C SER A 136 8.16 -9.28 3.95
N LEU A 137 8.81 -10.43 4.04
CA LEU A 137 8.17 -11.70 4.42
C LEU A 137 7.43 -11.58 5.77
N GLU A 138 8.03 -10.90 6.74
CA GLU A 138 7.43 -10.68 8.06
C GLU A 138 6.10 -9.93 7.96
N VAL A 139 6.06 -8.84 7.18
CA VAL A 139 4.83 -8.04 7.00
C VAL A 139 3.78 -8.83 6.21
N THR A 140 4.20 -9.57 5.19
CA THR A 140 3.30 -10.44 4.43
C THR A 140 2.67 -11.51 5.32
N ASN A 141 3.46 -12.18 6.16
CA ASN A 141 2.96 -13.20 7.09
C ASN A 141 2.00 -12.59 8.12
N ALA A 142 2.30 -11.40 8.64
CA ALA A 142 1.43 -10.69 9.57
C ALA A 142 0.07 -10.32 8.93
N LEU A 143 0.07 -9.89 7.66
CA LEU A 143 -1.15 -9.63 6.88
C LEU A 143 -1.97 -10.91 6.65
N VAL A 144 -1.32 -12.01 6.27
CA VAL A 144 -1.98 -13.31 6.09
C VAL A 144 -2.59 -13.79 7.40
N GLN A 145 -1.89 -13.65 8.51
CA GLN A 145 -2.40 -14.04 9.83
C GLN A 145 -3.63 -13.19 10.22
N ALA A 146 -3.57 -11.88 10.01
CA ALA A 146 -4.70 -10.98 10.26
C ALA A 146 -5.92 -11.33 9.40
N ALA A 147 -5.73 -11.60 8.10
CA ALA A 147 -6.81 -12.01 7.20
C ALA A 147 -7.48 -13.33 7.65
N LYS A 148 -6.69 -14.28 8.18
CA LYS A 148 -7.21 -15.52 8.77
C LYS A 148 -8.04 -15.25 10.04
N GLU A 149 -7.55 -14.39 10.92
CA GLU A 149 -8.22 -14.01 12.18
C GLU A 149 -9.54 -13.27 11.91
N ASP A 150 -9.59 -12.44 10.86
CA ASP A 150 -10.80 -11.76 10.41
C ASP A 150 -11.78 -12.68 9.66
N GLY A 151 -11.38 -13.88 9.25
CA GLY A 151 -12.21 -14.85 8.53
C GLY A 151 -12.60 -14.41 7.12
N CYS A 152 -11.85 -13.48 6.51
CA CYS A 152 -12.10 -13.02 5.15
C CYS A 152 -11.51 -13.96 4.08
N THR A 153 -11.98 -13.85 2.85
CA THR A 153 -11.33 -14.49 1.70
C THR A 153 -10.13 -13.65 1.28
N TRP A 154 -8.95 -14.28 1.18
CA TRP A 154 -7.73 -13.59 0.75
C TRP A 154 -6.95 -14.39 -0.29
N HIS A 155 -6.15 -13.66 -1.06
CA HIS A 155 -5.20 -14.19 -2.04
C HIS A 155 -3.81 -13.60 -1.78
N THR A 156 -2.76 -14.41 -1.95
CA THR A 156 -1.38 -13.93 -1.84
C THR A 156 -0.65 -14.14 -3.16
N GLY A 157 0.02 -13.12 -3.66
CA GLY A 157 0.76 -13.22 -4.90
C GLY A 157 1.26 -11.89 -5.43
N VAL A 158 1.68 -11.91 -6.68
CA VAL A 158 2.22 -10.73 -7.36
C VAL A 158 1.06 -9.82 -7.80
N VAL A 159 1.23 -8.52 -7.57
CA VAL A 159 0.36 -7.46 -8.11
C VAL A 159 1.09 -6.65 -9.17
N GLN A 160 0.38 -5.78 -9.89
CA GLN A 160 0.98 -4.87 -10.87
C GLN A 160 0.77 -3.44 -10.42
N SER A 161 1.87 -2.66 -10.35
CA SER A 161 1.80 -1.20 -10.15
C SER A 161 2.00 -0.47 -11.47
N LYS A 162 1.11 0.50 -11.73
CA LYS A 162 1.11 1.34 -12.95
C LYS A 162 0.99 2.81 -12.61
N ASP A 163 1.40 3.69 -13.53
CA ASP A 163 1.21 5.15 -13.43
C ASP A 163 -0.08 5.63 -14.13
N ALA A 164 -0.51 4.94 -15.19
CA ALA A 164 -1.63 5.36 -16.01
C ALA A 164 -2.90 4.56 -15.66
N PHE A 165 -3.78 5.13 -14.84
CA PHE A 165 -5.06 4.51 -14.47
C PHE A 165 -5.91 4.17 -15.70
N TYR A 166 -6.13 5.13 -16.60
CA TYR A 166 -6.92 4.94 -17.80
C TYR A 166 -6.24 4.05 -18.85
N GLY A 167 -4.92 3.86 -18.78
CA GLY A 167 -4.21 2.89 -19.61
C GLY A 167 -4.61 1.43 -19.38
N GLN A 168 -5.19 1.12 -18.22
CA GLN A 168 -5.77 -0.19 -17.94
C GLN A 168 -7.24 -0.29 -18.38
N HIS A 169 -8.02 0.77 -18.14
CA HIS A 169 -9.48 0.73 -18.33
C HIS A 169 -9.91 1.03 -19.76
N GLU A 170 -9.14 1.82 -20.48
CA GLU A 170 -9.39 2.25 -21.85
C GLU A 170 -8.11 2.12 -22.71
N PRO A 171 -7.46 0.94 -22.74
CA PRO A 171 -6.17 0.78 -23.43
C PRO A 171 -6.25 1.06 -24.93
N GLU A 172 -7.40 0.82 -25.57
CA GLU A 172 -7.62 1.07 -26.98
C GLU A 172 -7.59 2.57 -27.34
N ALA A 173 -7.91 3.44 -26.36
CA ALA A 173 -7.82 4.89 -26.52
C ALA A 173 -6.39 5.43 -26.38
N MET A 174 -5.45 4.60 -25.91
CA MET A 174 -4.06 5.02 -25.68
C MET A 174 -3.21 4.83 -26.93
N PRO A 175 -2.28 5.79 -27.26
CA PRO A 175 -1.35 5.63 -28.39
C PRO A 175 -0.53 4.34 -28.33
N VAL A 176 -0.24 3.83 -27.12
CA VAL A 176 0.51 2.59 -26.86
C VAL A 176 -0.40 1.42 -26.47
N GLY A 177 -1.67 1.46 -26.85
CA GLY A 177 -2.68 0.47 -26.44
C GLY A 177 -2.27 -0.97 -26.75
N TYR A 178 -1.65 -1.22 -27.91
CA TYR A 178 -1.11 -2.53 -28.29
C TYR A 178 -0.11 -3.09 -27.27
N GLU A 179 0.75 -2.24 -26.71
CA GLU A 179 1.72 -2.64 -25.70
C GLU A 179 1.05 -2.94 -24.36
N LEU A 180 0.10 -2.09 -23.95
CA LEU A 180 -0.65 -2.25 -22.71
C LEU A 180 -1.46 -3.55 -22.73
N LEU A 181 -2.16 -3.85 -23.81
CA LEU A 181 -2.95 -5.09 -23.96
C LEU A 181 -2.05 -6.32 -23.96
N ASN A 182 -0.93 -6.30 -24.68
CA ASN A 182 -0.01 -7.43 -24.71
C ASN A 182 0.64 -7.70 -23.35
N LYS A 183 1.03 -6.66 -22.61
CA LYS A 183 1.55 -6.78 -21.24
C LYS A 183 0.50 -7.31 -20.28
N TRP A 184 -0.74 -6.82 -20.36
CA TRP A 184 -1.84 -7.29 -19.53
C TRP A 184 -2.07 -8.80 -19.69
N GLU A 185 -2.12 -9.28 -20.93
CA GLU A 185 -2.25 -10.71 -21.23
C GLU A 185 -1.06 -11.54 -20.71
N ALA A 186 0.15 -11.02 -20.84
CA ALA A 186 1.33 -11.70 -20.31
C ALA A 186 1.27 -11.83 -18.78
N TRP A 187 0.89 -10.76 -18.07
CA TRP A 187 0.79 -10.80 -16.61
C TRP A 187 -0.33 -11.72 -16.11
N LYS A 188 -1.48 -11.74 -16.79
CA LYS A 188 -2.54 -12.72 -16.48
C LYS A 188 -2.02 -14.16 -16.63
N LYS A 189 -1.31 -14.46 -17.70
CA LYS A 189 -0.71 -15.79 -17.92
C LYS A 189 0.35 -16.14 -16.87
N MET A 190 1.00 -15.14 -16.27
CA MET A 190 1.94 -15.32 -15.17
C MET A 190 1.26 -15.40 -13.80
N GLY A 191 -0.07 -15.30 -13.72
CA GLY A 191 -0.82 -15.38 -12.47
C GLY A 191 -0.79 -14.09 -11.63
N CYS A 192 -0.56 -12.91 -12.24
CA CYS A 192 -0.70 -11.64 -11.53
C CYS A 192 -2.14 -11.50 -11.01
N LEU A 193 -2.28 -11.24 -9.70
CA LEU A 193 -3.58 -11.29 -9.02
C LEU A 193 -4.41 -10.03 -9.20
N ALA A 194 -3.76 -8.87 -9.16
CA ALA A 194 -4.45 -7.58 -9.15
C ALA A 194 -3.57 -6.44 -9.64
N SER A 195 -4.21 -5.33 -10.00
CA SER A 195 -3.57 -4.10 -10.44
C SER A 195 -3.88 -2.94 -9.50
N GLU A 196 -2.84 -2.20 -9.11
CA GLU A 196 -2.86 -1.02 -8.24
C GLU A 196 -1.81 -0.01 -8.72
N MET A 197 -1.35 0.96 -7.91
CA MET A 197 -0.51 2.04 -8.42
C MET A 197 0.75 2.36 -7.58
N GLU A 198 1.00 1.73 -6.41
CA GLU A 198 2.03 2.20 -5.47
C GLU A 198 3.01 1.12 -4.95
N SER A 199 2.61 -0.15 -4.90
CA SER A 199 3.39 -1.20 -4.22
C SER A 199 4.82 -1.35 -4.75
N ALA A 200 5.01 -1.25 -6.06
CA ALA A 200 6.36 -1.38 -6.64
C ALA A 200 7.29 -0.29 -6.10
N ALA A 201 6.85 0.96 -6.12
CA ALA A 201 7.60 2.08 -5.57
C ALA A 201 7.86 1.89 -4.06
N LEU A 202 6.83 1.53 -3.27
CA LEU A 202 6.97 1.33 -1.82
C LEU A 202 7.94 0.22 -1.48
N PHE A 203 7.90 -0.93 -2.16
CA PHE A 203 8.81 -2.05 -1.89
C PHE A 203 10.26 -1.72 -2.26
N ILE A 204 10.47 -1.00 -3.35
CA ILE A 204 11.81 -0.55 -3.75
C ILE A 204 12.36 0.51 -2.77
N VAL A 205 11.54 1.49 -2.38
CA VAL A 205 11.93 2.52 -1.40
C VAL A 205 12.22 1.87 -0.04
N ALA A 206 11.42 0.88 0.39
CA ALA A 206 11.68 0.12 1.61
C ALA A 206 13.06 -0.57 1.57
N GLY A 207 13.39 -1.21 0.44
CA GLY A 207 14.71 -1.81 0.25
C GLY A 207 15.85 -0.80 0.39
N LYS A 208 15.73 0.37 -0.23
CA LYS A 208 16.71 1.48 -0.12
C LYS A 208 16.83 1.99 1.33
N LEU A 209 15.73 2.06 2.06
CA LEU A 209 15.69 2.52 3.45
C LEU A 209 16.06 1.42 4.46
N ARG A 210 16.17 0.16 4.02
CA ARG A 210 16.30 -1.02 4.88
C ARG A 210 15.15 -1.13 5.88
N ALA A 211 13.96 -0.73 5.46
CA ALA A 211 12.71 -0.80 6.20
C ALA A 211 11.90 -2.02 5.79
N ARG A 212 10.92 -2.38 6.62
CA ARG A 212 9.95 -3.44 6.30
C ARG A 212 8.72 -2.82 5.61
N ALA A 213 8.24 -3.45 4.53
CA ALA A 213 7.01 -3.03 3.87
C ALA A 213 6.19 -4.22 3.38
N GLY A 214 4.87 -4.08 3.44
CA GLY A 214 3.91 -4.99 2.84
C GLY A 214 2.65 -4.24 2.43
N ALA A 215 1.77 -4.91 1.68
CA ALA A 215 0.56 -4.28 1.18
C ALA A 215 -0.62 -5.26 1.13
N CYS A 216 -1.81 -4.76 1.45
CA CYS A 216 -3.09 -5.43 1.25
C CYS A 216 -4.09 -4.51 0.57
N PHE A 217 -4.99 -5.11 -0.19
CA PHE A 217 -5.94 -4.37 -1.01
C PHE A 217 -7.32 -5.01 -0.96
N LEU A 218 -8.35 -4.18 -0.89
CA LEU A 218 -9.70 -4.60 -1.26
C LEU A 218 -9.79 -4.70 -2.78
N VAL A 219 -10.30 -5.81 -3.27
CA VAL A 219 -10.70 -5.94 -4.68
C VAL A 219 -12.02 -5.20 -4.88
N MET A 220 -11.99 -4.07 -5.61
CA MET A 220 -13.20 -3.29 -5.88
C MET A 220 -14.07 -3.94 -6.95
N ALA A 221 -13.44 -4.40 -8.02
CA ALA A 221 -14.05 -5.06 -9.16
C ALA A 221 -12.98 -5.85 -9.93
N ASN A 222 -13.41 -6.69 -10.87
CA ASN A 222 -12.52 -7.49 -11.70
C ASN A 222 -13.01 -7.49 -13.15
N GLN A 223 -12.34 -6.72 -14.00
CA GLN A 223 -12.71 -6.59 -15.42
C GLN A 223 -12.62 -7.91 -16.20
N GLU A 224 -11.79 -8.87 -15.78
CA GLU A 224 -11.69 -10.17 -16.44
C GLU A 224 -12.91 -11.05 -16.14
N ARG A 225 -13.47 -10.93 -14.94
CA ARG A 225 -14.75 -11.58 -14.61
C ARG A 225 -15.91 -11.00 -15.43
N GLU A 226 -15.93 -9.68 -15.62
CA GLU A 226 -16.92 -9.00 -16.45
C GLU A 226 -16.85 -9.49 -17.92
N LYS A 227 -15.64 -9.57 -18.50
CA LYS A 227 -15.42 -10.13 -19.83
C LYS A 227 -15.90 -11.58 -20.00
N LEU A 228 -15.85 -12.36 -18.91
CA LEU A 228 -16.30 -13.75 -18.86
C LEU A 228 -17.80 -13.88 -18.53
N GLY A 229 -18.53 -12.77 -18.33
CA GLY A 229 -19.94 -12.77 -17.91
C GLY A 229 -20.16 -13.32 -16.50
N LEU A 230 -19.15 -13.31 -15.66
CA LEU A 230 -19.24 -13.73 -14.25
C LEU A 230 -19.71 -12.57 -13.38
N GLU A 231 -20.31 -12.90 -12.24
CA GLU A 231 -20.69 -11.90 -11.23
C GLU A 231 -19.50 -11.02 -10.83
N ASN A 232 -19.69 -9.69 -10.91
CA ASN A 232 -18.67 -8.70 -10.65
C ASN A 232 -19.28 -7.41 -10.05
N PRO A 233 -19.86 -7.45 -8.83
CA PRO A 233 -20.36 -6.27 -8.16
C PRO A 233 -19.19 -5.32 -7.83
N VAL A 234 -19.45 -4.00 -7.83
CA VAL A 234 -18.47 -3.03 -7.36
C VAL A 234 -18.57 -2.90 -5.85
N VAL A 235 -17.47 -3.13 -5.14
CA VAL A 235 -17.38 -3.06 -3.67
C VAL A 235 -16.52 -1.87 -3.28
N HIS A 236 -17.08 -0.95 -2.48
CA HIS A 236 -16.40 0.27 -2.03
C HIS A 236 -16.03 0.23 -0.54
N ASP A 237 -16.63 -0.68 0.23
CA ASP A 237 -16.39 -0.79 1.66
C ASP A 237 -15.01 -1.38 1.94
N THR A 238 -14.11 -0.56 2.43
CA THR A 238 -12.72 -0.94 2.73
C THR A 238 -12.50 -1.43 4.16
N ASP A 239 -13.54 -1.58 4.97
CA ASP A 239 -13.41 -1.92 6.40
C ASP A 239 -12.60 -3.20 6.62
N MET A 240 -12.88 -4.25 5.85
CA MET A 240 -12.14 -5.51 5.95
C MET A 240 -10.64 -5.35 5.67
N ALA A 241 -10.27 -4.57 4.64
CA ALA A 241 -8.87 -4.30 4.33
C ALA A 241 -8.20 -3.45 5.44
N VAL A 242 -8.93 -2.51 6.03
CA VAL A 242 -8.47 -1.71 7.18
C VAL A 242 -8.21 -2.61 8.38
N ARG A 243 -9.16 -3.48 8.74
CA ARG A 243 -9.02 -4.44 9.84
C ARG A 243 -7.81 -5.35 9.62
N THR A 244 -7.65 -5.90 8.42
CA THR A 244 -6.50 -6.72 8.06
C THR A 244 -5.18 -5.95 8.22
N ALA A 245 -5.10 -4.69 7.80
CA ALA A 245 -3.89 -3.87 7.95
C ALA A 245 -3.59 -3.56 9.45
N VAL A 246 -4.59 -3.19 10.24
CA VAL A 246 -4.45 -2.94 11.69
C VAL A 246 -4.07 -4.23 12.42
N GLY A 247 -4.73 -5.33 12.12
CA GLY A 247 -4.41 -6.67 12.67
C GLY A 247 -2.97 -7.09 12.36
N ALA A 248 -2.49 -6.80 11.14
CA ALA A 248 -1.10 -7.06 10.77
C ALA A 248 -0.11 -6.25 11.61
N VAL A 249 -0.40 -4.97 11.89
CA VAL A 249 0.44 -4.16 12.79
C VAL A 249 0.44 -4.73 14.20
N ARG A 250 -0.71 -5.17 14.75
CA ARG A 250 -0.77 -5.88 16.05
C ARG A 250 0.11 -7.13 16.07
N ASN A 251 0.04 -7.94 15.01
CA ASN A 251 0.86 -9.14 14.88
C ASN A 251 2.35 -8.82 14.81
N LEU A 252 2.75 -7.76 14.09
CA LEU A 252 4.13 -7.29 14.03
C LEU A 252 4.63 -6.80 15.40
N ILE A 253 3.85 -5.99 16.10
CA ILE A 253 4.18 -5.51 17.45
C ILE A 253 4.43 -6.68 18.40
N ARG A 254 3.55 -7.70 18.37
CA ARG A 254 3.69 -8.90 19.21
C ARG A 254 4.97 -9.65 18.88
N CYS A 255 5.22 -9.92 17.59
CA CYS A 255 6.43 -10.62 17.15
C CYS A 255 7.73 -9.84 17.48
N ASP A 256 7.71 -8.51 17.37
CA ASP A 256 8.89 -7.70 17.68
C ASP A 256 9.18 -7.71 19.18
N LYS A 257 8.15 -7.62 20.05
CA LYS A 257 8.31 -7.74 21.52
C LYS A 257 8.82 -9.12 21.99
N GLU A 258 8.51 -10.18 21.26
CA GLU A 258 9.02 -11.52 21.58
C GLU A 258 10.51 -11.70 21.23
N ARG A 259 11.07 -10.80 20.41
CA ARG A 259 12.48 -10.82 19.97
C ARG A 259 13.41 -9.93 20.79
N GLU A 260 12.82 -8.98 21.55
CA GLU A 260 13.54 -8.09 22.50
C GLU A 260 13.80 -8.79 23.84
#